data_026b219ad88dda3bde055d5465b8af3b
#
_entry.id   026b219ad88dda3bde055d5465b8af3b
#
_cell.length_a   1.000
_cell.length_b   1.000
_cell.length_c   1.000
_cell.angle_alpha   90.00
_cell.angle_beta   90.00
_cell.angle_gamma   90.00
#
_symmetry.space_group_name_H-M   'P 1'
#
loop_
_entity.id
_entity.type
_entity.pdbx_description
1 polymer ?
#
loop_
_entity_poly.entity_id
_entity_poly.type
_entity_poly.pdbx_seq_one_letter_code
_entity_poly.pdbx_strand_id
1 'polypeptide(L)'
;TMNIYRGCSHGCIYCDSRSECYGVQDFDTVRVKSDALAVIRNDLRSKTQSGVVATGSMSDPYNPFEKELQLTRHALELLDAYGFGAAVATKGTLITRDADILREIASHSPVLCKITVTTCDDALAAKLEPRAPSSSARLAAVEKLAGQGIFTGVLLMPVLPFLEDTPDGVRRLVRAAYNAGARFVYPAFGVTLRQNQRAYFLDRLD
;
A
#
# COMPACT_ATOMS: atom_id res chain seq x y z
N THR A 1 7.28 7.37 -9.97
CA THR A 1 6.39 7.15 -8.81
C THR A 1 5.22 8.11 -8.89
N MET A 2 4.02 7.60 -8.67
CA MET A 2 2.77 8.34 -8.72
C MET A 2 2.17 8.43 -7.31
N ASN A 3 1.85 9.65 -6.85
CA ASN A 3 1.14 9.90 -5.60
C ASN A 3 0.00 10.87 -5.86
N ILE A 4 -1.22 10.36 -5.97
CA ILE A 4 -2.44 11.15 -6.23
C ILE A 4 -2.88 11.88 -4.98
N TYR A 5 -2.71 11.24 -3.83
CA TYR A 5 -3.09 11.77 -2.53
C TYR A 5 -1.88 12.30 -1.74
N ARG A 6 -2.15 13.19 -0.81
CA ARG A 6 -1.22 13.66 0.22
C ARG A 6 -1.85 13.45 1.58
N GLY A 7 -1.07 12.91 2.54
CA GLY A 7 -1.59 12.42 3.81
C GLY A 7 -2.20 11.02 3.69
N CYS A 8 -2.48 10.38 4.82
CA CYS A 8 -3.03 9.03 4.88
C CYS A 8 -3.88 8.85 6.13
N SER A 9 -5.09 8.33 5.96
CA SER A 9 -6.04 8.15 7.06
C SER A 9 -5.93 6.83 7.82
N HIS A 10 -5.03 5.92 7.45
CA HIS A 10 -4.88 4.62 8.13
C HIS A 10 -4.39 4.73 9.58
N GLY A 11 -3.73 5.83 9.93
CA GLY A 11 -3.33 6.12 11.31
C GLY A 11 -2.21 5.24 11.85
N CYS A 12 -1.42 4.60 10.98
CA CYS A 12 -0.29 3.78 11.43
C CYS A 12 0.63 4.58 12.33
N ILE A 13 0.82 4.12 13.57
CA ILE A 13 1.57 4.87 14.59
C ILE A 13 3.07 4.93 14.28
N TYR A 14 3.58 4.00 13.49
CA TYR A 14 4.97 3.88 13.07
C TYR A 14 5.27 4.54 11.70
N CYS A 15 4.30 5.20 11.04
CA CYS A 15 4.43 5.64 9.66
C CYS A 15 5.54 6.69 9.47
N ASP A 16 6.60 6.35 8.73
CA ASP A 16 7.71 7.28 8.45
C ASP A 16 7.25 8.53 7.67
N SER A 17 6.24 8.39 6.80
CA SER A 17 5.70 9.52 6.02
C SER A 17 5.04 10.61 6.88
N ARG A 18 4.82 10.35 8.17
CA ARG A 18 4.36 11.33 9.16
C ARG A 18 5.47 12.28 9.60
N SER A 19 6.72 11.93 9.33
CA SER A 19 7.88 12.74 9.72
C SER A 19 7.83 14.14 9.09
N GLU A 20 8.25 15.15 9.84
CA GLU A 20 8.33 16.55 9.42
C GLU A 20 9.19 16.76 8.17
N CYS A 21 10.19 15.89 7.94
CA CYS A 21 11.06 15.97 6.77
C CYS A 21 10.30 15.84 5.43
N TYR A 22 9.09 15.27 5.43
CA TYR A 22 8.25 15.20 4.23
C TYR A 22 7.32 16.41 4.04
N GLY A 23 7.28 17.32 5.00
CA GLY A 23 6.54 18.57 4.92
C GLY A 23 5.02 18.37 4.76
N VAL A 24 4.46 17.27 5.25
CA VAL A 24 3.02 17.00 5.22
C VAL A 24 2.42 17.41 6.56
N GLN A 25 1.89 18.61 6.60
CA GLN A 25 1.11 19.06 7.75
C GLN A 25 -0.18 18.27 7.83
N ASP A 26 -0.63 17.98 9.06
CA ASP A 26 -1.90 17.32 9.29
C ASP A 26 -2.00 15.98 8.52
N PHE A 27 -1.01 15.11 8.74
CA PHE A 27 -0.78 13.90 7.94
C PHE A 27 -2.01 12.97 7.88
N ASP A 28 -2.82 12.94 8.94
CA ASP A 28 -4.04 12.12 9.01
C ASP A 28 -5.16 12.62 8.10
N THR A 29 -5.09 13.87 7.65
CA THR A 29 -6.03 14.46 6.70
C THR A 29 -5.59 14.16 5.27
N VAL A 30 -6.38 13.35 4.57
CA VAL A 30 -6.12 13.04 3.16
C VAL A 30 -6.57 14.19 2.28
N ARG A 31 -5.67 14.64 1.41
CA ARG A 31 -5.94 15.67 0.40
C ARG A 31 -5.70 15.11 -1.00
N VAL A 32 -6.60 15.39 -1.90
CA VAL A 32 -6.43 15.10 -3.33
C VAL A 32 -5.52 16.16 -3.94
N LYS A 33 -4.57 15.75 -4.76
CA LYS A 33 -3.81 16.70 -5.59
C LYS A 33 -4.69 17.15 -6.74
N SER A 34 -4.83 18.49 -6.89
CA SER A 34 -5.56 19.06 -8.03
C SER A 34 -4.96 18.56 -9.34
N ASP A 35 -5.82 18.32 -10.33
CA ASP A 35 -5.45 17.92 -11.68
C ASP A 35 -4.56 16.68 -11.80
N ALA A 36 -4.55 15.81 -10.75
CA ALA A 36 -3.66 14.64 -10.69
C ALA A 36 -3.74 13.78 -11.97
N LEU A 37 -4.95 13.50 -12.47
CA LEU A 37 -5.13 12.67 -13.68
C LEU A 37 -4.63 13.38 -14.94
N ALA A 38 -4.80 14.69 -15.04
CA ALA A 38 -4.28 15.46 -16.18
C ALA A 38 -2.74 15.48 -16.17
N VAL A 39 -2.13 15.65 -14.99
CA VAL A 39 -0.67 15.58 -14.81
C VAL A 39 -0.16 14.19 -15.19
N ILE A 40 -0.78 13.12 -14.68
CA ILE A 40 -0.39 11.73 -15.00
C ILE A 40 -0.47 11.50 -16.51
N ARG A 41 -1.57 11.89 -17.16
CA ARG A 41 -1.75 11.75 -18.61
C ARG A 41 -0.64 12.47 -19.39
N ASN A 42 -0.32 13.69 -19.03
CA ASN A 42 0.71 14.49 -19.68
C ASN A 42 2.10 13.87 -19.48
N ASP A 43 2.40 13.38 -18.27
CA ASP A 43 3.65 12.69 -17.97
C ASP A 43 3.80 11.40 -18.80
N LEU A 44 2.76 10.56 -18.84
CA LEU A 44 2.78 9.32 -19.62
C LEU A 44 2.97 9.60 -21.11
N ARG A 45 2.23 10.57 -21.64
CA ARG A 45 2.31 10.99 -23.05
C ARG A 45 3.70 11.49 -23.45
N SER A 46 4.42 12.11 -22.50
CA SER A 46 5.77 12.66 -22.77
C SER A 46 6.88 11.59 -22.77
N LYS A 47 6.60 10.37 -22.34
CA LYS A 47 7.61 9.31 -22.25
C LYS A 47 7.84 8.67 -23.61
N THR A 48 9.10 8.44 -23.92
CA THR A 48 9.55 7.74 -25.14
C THR A 48 9.64 6.22 -24.96
N GLN A 49 9.64 5.76 -23.71
CA GLN A 49 9.69 4.34 -23.35
C GLN A 49 8.67 4.05 -22.26
N SER A 50 7.98 2.93 -22.36
CA SER A 50 7.12 2.41 -21.32
C SER A 50 7.94 1.85 -20.17
N GLY A 51 7.31 1.72 -19.01
CA GLY A 51 7.93 1.20 -17.80
C GLY A 51 6.88 0.87 -16.75
N VAL A 52 7.29 0.66 -15.52
CA VAL A 52 6.38 0.37 -14.40
C VAL A 52 6.21 1.61 -13.52
N VAL A 53 4.98 2.04 -13.33
CA VAL A 53 4.64 3.17 -12.46
C VAL A 53 4.32 2.66 -11.07
N ALA A 54 5.12 3.08 -10.08
CA ALA A 54 4.90 2.72 -8.68
C ALA A 54 3.98 3.74 -7.98
N THR A 55 3.11 3.26 -7.09
CA THR A 55 2.28 4.09 -6.20
C THR A 55 2.21 3.51 -4.79
N GLY A 56 1.81 4.31 -3.81
CA GLY A 56 1.65 3.89 -2.42
C GLY A 56 2.88 4.12 -1.54
N SER A 57 3.85 4.93 -1.98
CA SER A 57 5.06 5.19 -1.20
C SER A 57 4.89 6.24 -0.10
N MET A 58 4.04 7.24 -0.30
CA MET A 58 3.86 8.38 0.64
C MET A 58 2.46 8.48 1.24
N SER A 59 1.48 7.92 0.53
CA SER A 59 0.07 7.86 0.94
C SER A 59 -0.53 6.58 0.39
N ASP A 60 -1.56 6.08 1.04
CA ASP A 60 -2.22 4.87 0.52
C ASP A 60 -3.12 5.23 -0.66
N PRO A 61 -2.92 4.60 -1.85
CA PRO A 61 -3.73 4.86 -3.03
C PRO A 61 -5.17 4.35 -2.88
N TYR A 62 -5.42 3.42 -1.97
CA TYR A 62 -6.75 2.88 -1.67
C TYR A 62 -7.25 3.32 -0.29
N ASN A 63 -7.08 4.60 0.02
CA ASN A 63 -7.71 5.21 1.17
C ASN A 63 -9.25 5.20 1.04
N PRO A 64 -10.03 5.45 2.11
CA PRO A 64 -11.49 5.34 2.08
C PRO A 64 -12.19 6.19 1.01
N PHE A 65 -11.63 7.35 0.64
CA PHE A 65 -12.22 8.23 -0.38
C PHE A 65 -12.18 7.63 -1.79
N GLU A 66 -11.29 6.68 -2.04
CA GLU A 66 -11.22 5.97 -3.33
C GLU A 66 -12.50 5.20 -3.67
N LYS A 67 -13.32 4.88 -2.69
CA LYS A 67 -14.62 4.26 -2.94
C LYS A 67 -15.50 5.11 -3.84
N GLU A 68 -15.45 6.43 -3.65
CA GLU A 68 -16.26 7.40 -4.38
C GLU A 68 -15.47 8.09 -5.50
N LEU A 69 -14.25 8.54 -5.20
CA LEU A 69 -13.45 9.34 -6.14
C LEU A 69 -12.85 8.53 -7.29
N GLN A 70 -12.54 7.26 -7.08
CA GLN A 70 -11.99 6.33 -8.07
C GLN A 70 -10.74 6.84 -8.82
N LEU A 71 -9.97 7.75 -8.20
CA LEU A 71 -8.82 8.39 -8.86
C LEU A 71 -7.69 7.41 -9.14
N THR A 72 -7.47 6.44 -8.24
CA THR A 72 -6.49 5.37 -8.45
C THR A 72 -6.92 4.48 -9.61
N ARG A 73 -8.23 4.14 -9.69
CA ARG A 73 -8.76 3.39 -10.83
C ARG A 73 -8.54 4.14 -12.15
N HIS A 74 -8.93 5.40 -12.22
CA HIS A 74 -8.72 6.19 -13.44
C HIS A 74 -7.24 6.37 -13.79
N ALA A 75 -6.36 6.43 -12.81
CA ALA A 75 -4.93 6.44 -13.06
C ALA A 75 -4.43 5.09 -13.63
N LEU A 76 -4.95 3.95 -13.16
CA LEU A 76 -4.65 2.63 -13.74
C LEU A 76 -5.15 2.53 -15.18
N GLU A 77 -6.35 3.03 -15.48
CA GLU A 77 -6.88 3.10 -16.85
C GLU A 77 -5.99 3.94 -17.78
N LEU A 78 -5.37 5.01 -17.26
CA LEU A 78 -4.36 5.76 -18.00
C LEU A 78 -3.08 4.94 -18.23
N LEU A 79 -2.60 4.20 -17.22
CA LEU A 79 -1.44 3.32 -17.39
C LEU A 79 -1.68 2.27 -18.47
N ASP A 80 -2.86 1.65 -18.44
CA ASP A 80 -3.30 0.70 -19.46
C ASP A 80 -3.27 1.32 -20.87
N ALA A 81 -3.98 2.44 -21.03
CA ALA A 81 -4.11 3.14 -22.31
C ALA A 81 -2.76 3.60 -22.92
N TYR A 82 -1.75 3.85 -22.08
CA TYR A 82 -0.41 4.26 -22.52
C TYR A 82 0.62 3.13 -22.52
N GLY A 83 0.22 1.87 -22.25
CA GLY A 83 1.09 0.70 -22.27
C GLY A 83 2.10 0.66 -21.12
N PHE A 84 1.77 1.19 -19.95
CA PHE A 84 2.62 1.16 -18.77
C PHE A 84 2.17 0.09 -17.78
N GLY A 85 3.14 -0.52 -17.10
CA GLY A 85 2.90 -1.42 -15.98
C GLY A 85 2.58 -0.67 -14.69
N ALA A 86 2.07 -1.41 -13.70
CA ALA A 86 1.69 -0.88 -12.39
C ALA A 86 2.36 -1.63 -11.25
N ALA A 87 2.92 -0.90 -10.28
CA ALA A 87 3.40 -1.46 -9.02
C ALA A 87 2.69 -0.75 -7.85
N VAL A 88 1.70 -1.41 -7.26
CA VAL A 88 0.82 -0.83 -6.25
C VAL A 88 1.19 -1.36 -4.87
N ALA A 89 1.46 -0.46 -3.91
CA ALA A 89 1.61 -0.81 -2.50
C ALA A 89 0.45 -0.21 -1.70
N THR A 90 -0.24 -1.03 -0.90
CA THR A 90 -1.39 -0.57 -0.12
C THR A 90 -1.65 -1.45 1.11
N LYS A 91 -2.36 -0.89 2.10
CA LYS A 91 -3.08 -1.61 3.15
C LYS A 91 -4.59 -1.72 2.85
N GLY A 92 -5.06 -0.97 1.85
CA GLY A 92 -6.48 -0.93 1.48
C GLY A 92 -6.93 -2.20 0.76
N THR A 93 -7.99 -2.83 1.24
CA THR A 93 -8.60 -4.01 0.58
C THR A 93 -9.40 -3.65 -0.67
N LEU A 94 -9.69 -2.36 -0.85
CA LEU A 94 -10.42 -1.84 -2.00
C LEU A 94 -9.68 -2.07 -3.33
N ILE A 95 -8.38 -2.34 -3.31
CA ILE A 95 -7.60 -2.73 -4.50
C ILE A 95 -8.26 -3.90 -5.27
N THR A 96 -9.00 -4.77 -4.57
CA THR A 96 -9.70 -5.89 -5.21
C THR A 96 -10.85 -5.46 -6.12
N ARG A 97 -11.34 -4.21 -6.01
CA ARG A 97 -12.30 -3.60 -6.93
C ARG A 97 -11.71 -3.48 -8.34
N ASP A 98 -10.43 -3.13 -8.40
CA ASP A 98 -9.73 -2.78 -9.63
C ASP A 98 -8.94 -3.97 -10.23
N ALA A 99 -9.29 -5.19 -9.81
CA ALA A 99 -8.65 -6.41 -10.30
C ALA A 99 -8.83 -6.61 -11.83
N ASP A 100 -9.94 -6.13 -12.39
CA ASP A 100 -10.20 -6.16 -13.83
C ASP A 100 -9.16 -5.34 -14.60
N ILE A 101 -8.96 -4.08 -14.25
CA ILE A 101 -7.98 -3.22 -14.92
C ILE A 101 -6.54 -3.66 -14.65
N LEU A 102 -6.23 -4.18 -13.45
CA LEU A 102 -4.91 -4.73 -13.16
C LEU A 102 -4.59 -5.97 -14.03
N ARG A 103 -5.59 -6.80 -14.35
CA ARG A 103 -5.44 -7.93 -15.27
C ARG A 103 -5.27 -7.45 -16.71
N GLU A 104 -5.99 -6.42 -17.12
CA GLU A 104 -5.82 -5.84 -18.46
C GLU A 104 -4.38 -5.33 -18.64
N ILE A 105 -3.88 -4.53 -17.72
CA ILE A 105 -2.48 -4.09 -17.72
C ILE A 105 -1.53 -5.29 -17.73
N ALA A 106 -1.81 -6.34 -16.96
CA ALA A 106 -0.95 -7.53 -16.88
C ALA A 106 -0.88 -8.31 -18.19
N SER A 107 -1.82 -8.11 -19.14
CA SER A 107 -1.81 -8.73 -20.45
C SER A 107 -0.69 -8.20 -21.36
N HIS A 108 -0.21 -6.99 -21.12
CA HIS A 108 0.80 -6.34 -21.96
C HIS A 108 1.99 -5.73 -21.20
N SER A 109 1.87 -5.52 -19.89
CA SER A 109 2.89 -4.85 -19.09
C SER A 109 2.97 -5.45 -17.68
N PRO A 110 4.12 -5.36 -16.98
CA PRO A 110 4.25 -5.93 -15.64
C PRO A 110 3.30 -5.29 -14.62
N VAL A 111 2.61 -6.13 -13.84
CA VAL A 111 1.81 -5.71 -12.69
C VAL A 111 2.36 -6.35 -11.42
N LEU A 112 2.49 -5.56 -10.37
CA LEU A 112 2.94 -5.98 -9.06
C LEU A 112 2.05 -5.39 -7.97
N CYS A 113 1.20 -6.21 -7.36
CA CYS A 113 0.41 -5.81 -6.20
C CYS A 113 1.13 -6.20 -4.91
N LYS A 114 1.31 -5.24 -4.01
CA LYS A 114 2.01 -5.39 -2.74
C LYS A 114 1.06 -5.00 -1.61
N ILE A 115 0.60 -5.98 -0.87
CA ILE A 115 -0.31 -5.76 0.27
C ILE A 115 0.52 -5.78 1.56
N THR A 116 0.49 -4.69 2.31
CA THR A 116 1.21 -4.64 3.58
C THR A 116 0.44 -5.40 4.65
N VAL A 117 1.09 -6.40 5.24
CA VAL A 117 0.62 -7.14 6.42
C VAL A 117 1.82 -7.35 7.32
N THR A 118 1.78 -6.83 8.55
CA THR A 118 2.93 -6.86 9.47
C THR A 118 2.79 -7.92 10.55
N THR A 119 1.56 -8.36 10.84
CA THR A 119 1.25 -9.43 11.79
C THR A 119 0.00 -10.19 11.34
N CYS A 120 -0.18 -11.44 11.80
CA CYS A 120 -1.44 -12.18 11.70
C CYS A 120 -2.39 -11.92 12.89
N ASP A 121 -1.95 -11.16 13.88
CA ASP A 121 -2.77 -10.80 15.04
C ASP A 121 -3.56 -9.52 14.73
N ASP A 122 -4.87 -9.66 14.50
CA ASP A 122 -5.73 -8.54 14.17
C ASP A 122 -5.87 -7.55 15.36
N ALA A 123 -5.74 -8.01 16.60
CA ALA A 123 -5.78 -7.14 17.76
C ALA A 123 -4.53 -6.27 17.85
N LEU A 124 -3.36 -6.85 17.63
CA LEU A 124 -2.11 -6.10 17.54
C LEU A 124 -2.13 -5.15 16.33
N ALA A 125 -2.57 -5.62 15.16
CA ALA A 125 -2.71 -4.78 13.99
C ALA A 125 -3.61 -3.56 14.24
N ALA A 126 -4.72 -3.72 14.95
CA ALA A 126 -5.62 -2.62 15.29
C ALA A 126 -5.00 -1.58 16.22
N LYS A 127 -4.06 -1.97 17.09
CA LYS A 127 -3.27 -1.01 17.89
C LYS A 127 -2.26 -0.25 17.05
N LEU A 128 -1.54 -0.94 16.18
CA LEU A 128 -0.47 -0.36 15.37
C LEU A 128 -0.99 0.45 14.18
N GLU A 129 -2.14 0.07 13.64
CA GLU A 129 -2.74 0.58 12.40
C GLU A 129 -4.26 0.80 12.56
N PRO A 130 -4.68 1.68 13.49
CA PRO A 130 -6.05 1.70 14.05
C PRO A 130 -7.17 1.96 13.05
N ARG A 131 -6.86 2.47 11.87
CA ARG A 131 -7.86 2.76 10.83
C ARG A 131 -7.58 2.04 9.51
N ALA A 132 -6.60 1.13 9.50
CA ALA A 132 -6.38 0.24 8.36
C ALA A 132 -7.31 -0.99 8.43
N PRO A 133 -7.62 -1.64 7.32
CA PRO A 133 -8.30 -2.94 7.35
C PRO A 133 -7.51 -3.97 8.17
N SER A 134 -8.18 -4.93 8.79
CA SER A 134 -7.54 -5.98 9.59
C SER A 134 -6.55 -6.79 8.76
N SER A 135 -5.58 -7.43 9.40
CA SER A 135 -4.62 -8.32 8.73
C SER A 135 -5.31 -9.46 8.00
N SER A 136 -6.33 -10.06 8.61
CA SER A 136 -7.14 -11.11 8.00
C SER A 136 -7.85 -10.62 6.72
N ALA A 137 -8.44 -9.43 6.72
CA ALA A 137 -9.06 -8.83 5.55
C ALA A 137 -8.04 -8.53 4.44
N ARG A 138 -6.83 -8.11 4.80
CA ARG A 138 -5.74 -7.87 3.83
C ARG A 138 -5.21 -9.16 3.23
N LEU A 139 -5.10 -10.24 3.99
CA LEU A 139 -4.75 -11.57 3.48
C LEU A 139 -5.84 -12.11 2.53
N ALA A 140 -7.11 -11.90 2.84
CA ALA A 140 -8.21 -12.23 1.91
C ALA A 140 -8.14 -11.42 0.61
N ALA A 141 -7.67 -10.16 0.66
CA ALA A 141 -7.43 -9.37 -0.54
C ALA A 141 -6.25 -9.94 -1.38
N VAL A 142 -5.19 -10.42 -0.73
CA VAL A 142 -4.09 -11.15 -1.41
C VAL A 142 -4.63 -12.38 -2.13
N GLU A 143 -5.42 -13.20 -1.44
CA GLU A 143 -6.03 -14.42 -2.00
C GLU A 143 -6.89 -14.11 -3.21
N LYS A 144 -7.74 -13.09 -3.12
CA LYS A 144 -8.61 -12.66 -4.22
C LYS A 144 -7.84 -12.21 -5.45
N LEU A 145 -6.77 -11.42 -5.27
CA LEU A 145 -5.93 -10.94 -6.37
C LEU A 145 -5.11 -12.08 -6.98
N ALA A 146 -4.48 -12.90 -6.15
CA ALA A 146 -3.69 -14.06 -6.57
C ALA A 146 -4.56 -15.09 -7.32
N GLY A 147 -5.78 -15.35 -6.82
CA GLY A 147 -6.76 -16.23 -7.47
C GLY A 147 -7.22 -15.74 -8.85
N GLN A 148 -7.05 -14.46 -9.15
CA GLN A 148 -7.30 -13.89 -10.48
C GLN A 148 -6.05 -13.83 -11.37
N GLY A 149 -4.95 -14.46 -10.95
CA GLY A 149 -3.71 -14.53 -11.70
C GLY A 149 -2.85 -13.25 -11.62
N ILE A 150 -3.21 -12.28 -10.77
CA ILE A 150 -2.43 -11.06 -10.59
C ILE A 150 -1.20 -11.35 -9.72
N PHE A 151 -0.02 -10.92 -10.16
CA PHE A 151 1.21 -11.10 -9.40
C PHE A 151 1.18 -10.26 -8.12
N THR A 152 0.89 -10.95 -7.01
CA THR A 152 0.63 -10.33 -5.72
C THR A 152 1.58 -10.88 -4.66
N GLY A 153 2.03 -10.03 -3.76
CA GLY A 153 2.85 -10.41 -2.61
C GLY A 153 2.55 -9.58 -1.36
N VAL A 154 3.18 -9.97 -0.27
CA VAL A 154 3.03 -9.31 1.03
C VAL A 154 4.26 -8.49 1.35
N LEU A 155 4.04 -7.22 1.76
CA LEU A 155 5.05 -6.42 2.43
C LEU A 155 4.95 -6.66 3.94
N LEU A 156 5.91 -7.36 4.51
CA LEU A 156 6.14 -7.48 5.94
C LEU A 156 7.01 -6.29 6.39
N MET A 157 6.42 -5.10 6.35
CA MET A 157 7.14 -3.84 6.45
C MET A 157 6.31 -2.77 7.21
N PRO A 158 6.85 -2.27 8.34
CA PRO A 158 8.03 -2.73 9.05
C PRO A 158 7.80 -4.03 9.83
N VAL A 159 8.87 -4.71 10.23
CA VAL A 159 8.86 -5.66 11.34
C VAL A 159 9.26 -4.88 12.58
N LEU A 160 8.31 -4.61 13.46
CA LEU A 160 8.55 -3.80 14.66
C LEU A 160 9.29 -4.64 15.72
N PRO A 161 10.46 -4.17 16.20
CA PRO A 161 11.18 -4.86 17.26
C PRO A 161 10.32 -5.03 18.52
N PHE A 162 10.43 -6.20 19.15
CA PHE A 162 9.71 -6.61 20.37
C PHE A 162 8.19 -6.79 20.24
N LEU A 163 7.59 -6.38 19.14
CA LEU A 163 6.15 -6.46 18.89
C LEU A 163 5.79 -7.51 17.82
N GLU A 164 6.53 -7.52 16.70
CA GLU A 164 6.21 -8.33 15.52
C GLU A 164 7.37 -9.24 15.09
N ASP A 165 8.51 -9.17 15.76
CA ASP A 165 9.78 -9.84 15.37
C ASP A 165 9.96 -11.24 15.96
N THR A 166 8.93 -11.80 16.61
CA THR A 166 9.03 -13.18 17.12
C THR A 166 9.12 -14.17 15.97
N PRO A 167 10.05 -15.17 16.04
CA PRO A 167 10.20 -16.15 14.97
C PRO A 167 8.90 -16.86 14.59
N ASP A 168 8.05 -17.16 15.57
CA ASP A 168 6.77 -17.83 15.33
C ASP A 168 5.75 -16.90 14.71
N GLY A 169 5.73 -15.61 15.07
CA GLY A 169 4.89 -14.58 14.44
C GLY A 169 5.23 -14.45 12.96
N VAL A 170 6.51 -14.28 12.65
CA VAL A 170 7.01 -14.19 11.27
C VAL A 170 6.69 -15.45 10.46
N ARG A 171 6.93 -16.65 11.04
CA ARG A 171 6.59 -17.92 10.36
C ARG A 171 5.09 -18.06 10.06
N ARG A 172 4.23 -17.71 11.04
CA ARG A 172 2.76 -17.72 10.83
C ARG A 172 2.37 -16.79 9.68
N LEU A 173 2.92 -15.59 9.64
CA LEU A 173 2.61 -14.64 8.58
C LEU A 173 3.08 -15.11 7.22
N VAL A 174 4.31 -15.61 7.12
CA VAL A 174 4.84 -16.14 5.85
C VAL A 174 3.98 -17.32 5.36
N ARG A 175 3.57 -18.22 6.26
CA ARG A 175 2.67 -19.33 5.91
C ARG A 175 1.28 -18.85 5.50
N ALA A 176 0.73 -17.86 6.19
CA ALA A 176 -0.57 -17.28 5.84
C ALA A 176 -0.52 -16.57 4.47
N ALA A 177 0.55 -15.82 4.19
CA ALA A 177 0.78 -15.22 2.89
C ALA A 177 0.90 -16.26 1.76
N TYR A 178 1.67 -17.35 2.01
CA TYR A 178 1.77 -18.47 1.07
C TYR A 178 0.41 -19.13 0.80
N ASN A 179 -0.36 -19.42 1.83
CA ASN A 179 -1.68 -20.02 1.70
C ASN A 179 -2.67 -19.11 0.95
N ALA A 180 -2.53 -17.79 1.09
CA ALA A 180 -3.28 -16.79 0.33
C ALA A 180 -2.79 -16.64 -1.13
N GLY A 181 -1.79 -17.43 -1.56
CA GLY A 181 -1.28 -17.40 -2.93
C GLY A 181 -0.27 -16.27 -3.22
N ALA A 182 0.27 -15.62 -2.19
CA ALA A 182 1.32 -14.62 -2.36
C ALA A 182 2.55 -15.24 -3.04
N ARG A 183 3.10 -14.52 -4.02
CA ARG A 183 4.29 -14.95 -4.79
C ARG A 183 5.60 -14.59 -4.10
N PHE A 184 5.55 -13.65 -3.17
CA PHE A 184 6.70 -13.24 -2.36
C PHE A 184 6.23 -12.66 -1.04
N VAL A 185 7.13 -12.66 -0.06
CA VAL A 185 7.06 -11.83 1.15
C VAL A 185 8.33 -10.99 1.20
N TYR A 186 8.19 -9.69 1.28
CA TYR A 186 9.32 -8.75 1.36
C TYR A 186 9.38 -8.16 2.76
N PRO A 187 10.36 -8.55 3.60
CA PRO A 187 10.51 -8.03 4.95
C PRO A 187 11.37 -6.77 4.98
N ALA A 188 11.06 -5.86 5.93
CA ALA A 188 11.95 -4.79 6.35
C ALA A 188 12.01 -4.76 7.88
N PHE A 189 13.14 -5.22 8.42
CA PHE A 189 13.34 -5.28 9.86
C PHE A 189 13.71 -3.92 10.42
N GLY A 190 12.98 -3.50 11.46
CA GLY A 190 13.17 -2.23 12.12
C GLY A 190 12.23 -1.14 11.63
N VAL A 191 12.25 -0.02 12.33
CA VAL A 191 11.40 1.15 12.08
C VAL A 191 12.24 2.42 12.18
N THR A 192 11.94 3.38 11.33
CA THR A 192 12.54 4.71 11.40
C THR A 192 11.61 5.64 12.19
N LEU A 193 12.07 6.10 13.33
CA LEU A 193 11.34 7.03 14.20
C LEU A 193 12.14 8.34 14.31
N ARG A 194 11.89 9.24 13.37
CA ARG A 194 12.58 10.54 13.25
C ARG A 194 11.87 11.62 14.07
N GLN A 195 12.65 12.56 14.60
CA GLN A 195 12.11 13.76 15.24
C GLN A 195 11.03 13.44 16.29
N ASN A 196 9.88 14.08 16.21
CA ASN A 196 8.76 13.88 17.13
C ASN A 196 8.04 12.53 16.95
N GLN A 197 8.38 11.77 15.92
CA GLN A 197 7.72 10.50 15.61
C GLN A 197 7.96 9.44 16.66
N ARG A 198 9.13 9.45 17.33
CA ARG A 198 9.42 8.54 18.45
C ARG A 198 8.47 8.77 19.61
N ALA A 199 8.29 10.03 20.02
CA ALA A 199 7.37 10.37 21.10
C ALA A 199 5.93 10.00 20.72
N TYR A 200 5.50 10.31 19.52
CA TYR A 200 4.19 9.96 18.98
C TYR A 200 3.95 8.44 18.99
N PHE A 201 4.96 7.66 18.56
CA PHE A 201 4.85 6.19 18.52
C PHE A 201 4.68 5.60 19.92
N LEU A 202 5.53 6.03 20.88
CA LEU A 202 5.49 5.53 22.26
C LEU A 202 4.18 5.91 22.95
N ASP A 203 3.74 7.17 22.81
CA ASP A 203 2.48 7.67 23.37
C ASP A 203 1.23 6.91 22.88
N ARG A 204 1.31 6.34 21.68
CA ARG A 204 0.20 5.60 21.06
C ARG A 204 0.30 4.08 21.26
N LEU A 205 1.43 3.59 21.70
CA LEU A 205 1.65 2.18 21.98
C LEU A 205 1.11 1.77 23.34
N ASP A 206 1.20 2.67 24.33
CA ASP A 206 0.68 2.51 25.69
C ASP A 206 -0.88 2.54 25.71
#